data_f8fe476f5b09b94fbc5bc7a11d714b94
#
_entry.id   f8fe476f5b09b94fbc5bc7a11d714b94
#
_cell.length_a   1.000
_cell.length_b   1.000
_cell.length_c   1.000
_cell.angle_alpha   90.00
_cell.angle_beta   90.00
_cell.angle_gamma   90.00
#
_symmetry.space_group_name_H-M   'P 1'
#
loop_
_entity.id
_entity.type
_entity.pdbx_description
1 polymer ?
#
loop_
_entity_poly.entity_id
_entity_poly.type
_entity_poly.pdbx_seq_one_letter_code
_entity_poly.pdbx_strand_id
1 'polypeptide(L)' 'STVSKISPPTWLETATPENVPLYQRLGFVTQVEWDIPKGGPHFWGMMRDPLST' A
#
# COMPACT_ATOMS: atom_id res chain seq x y z
N SER A 1 19.38 13.73 -8.03
CA SER A 1 19.38 13.32 -7.91
C SER A 1 19.47 12.73 -8.21
N THR A 2 19.81 12.71 -8.25
CA THR A 2 19.89 12.05 -8.28
C THR A 2 19.58 11.25 -8.26
N VAL A 3 19.66 11.27 -8.17
CA VAL A 3 19.33 10.46 -7.96
C VAL A 3 18.74 9.73 -8.22
N SER A 4 18.57 9.51 -8.33
CA SER A 4 18.10 8.76 -8.39
C SER A 4 17.80 8.12 -8.29
N LYS A 5 17.69 8.22 -8.13
CA LYS A 5 17.63 7.38 -7.85
C LYS A 5 16.84 6.41 -7.54
N ILE A 6 17.22 5.80 -6.86
CA ILE A 6 16.34 4.69 -6.53
C ILE A 6 15.62 5.01 -5.25
N SER A 7 14.32 5.21 -5.36
CA SER A 7 13.49 5.41 -4.18
C SER A 7 13.21 4.05 -3.56
N PRO A 8 13.22 3.93 -2.23
CA PRO A 8 12.78 2.70 -1.60
C PRO A 8 11.29 2.45 -1.88
N PRO A 9 10.84 1.21 -1.83
CA PRO A 9 9.41 0.95 -1.98
C PRO A 9 8.62 1.71 -0.93
N THR A 10 7.47 2.21 -1.33
CA THR A 10 6.60 2.92 -0.42
C THR A 10 5.57 1.96 0.13
N TRP A 11 5.47 1.90 1.45
CA TRP A 11 4.52 1.03 2.14
C TRP A 11 3.45 1.85 2.80
N LEU A 12 2.21 1.38 2.72
CA LEU A 12 1.13 1.98 3.48
C LEU A 12 0.18 0.90 3.99
N GLU A 13 -0.59 1.25 4.99
CA GLU A 13 -1.62 0.38 5.52
C GLU A 13 -2.91 1.17 5.62
N THR A 14 -4.01 0.56 5.26
CA THR A 14 -5.31 1.22 5.33
C THR A 14 -6.35 0.24 5.84
N ALA A 15 -7.30 0.75 6.60
CA ALA A 15 -8.45 -0.01 7.07
C ALA A 15 -9.74 0.43 6.39
N THR A 16 -9.65 1.32 5.42
CA THR A 16 -10.80 1.88 4.73
C THR A 16 -10.90 1.24 3.35
N PRO A 17 -11.91 0.39 3.11
CA PRO A 17 -12.00 -0.32 1.82
C PRO A 17 -12.07 0.62 0.63
N GLU A 18 -12.70 1.77 0.79
CA GLU A 18 -12.84 2.72 -0.30
C GLU A 18 -11.51 3.27 -0.77
N ASN A 19 -10.50 3.24 0.08
CA ASN A 19 -9.18 3.75 -0.28
C ASN A 19 -8.36 2.76 -1.09
N VAL A 20 -8.71 1.48 -1.06
CA VAL A 20 -7.92 0.47 -1.74
C VAL A 20 -7.85 0.73 -3.25
N PRO A 21 -8.99 0.91 -3.96
CA PRO A 21 -8.88 1.20 -5.38
C PRO A 21 -8.20 2.51 -5.68
N LEU A 22 -8.31 3.49 -4.78
CA LEU A 22 -7.63 4.76 -4.96
C LEU A 22 -6.11 4.55 -4.96
N TYR A 23 -5.60 3.81 -3.99
CA TYR A 23 -4.18 3.53 -3.92
C TYR A 23 -3.72 2.66 -5.08
N GLN A 24 -4.57 1.74 -5.53
CA GLN A 24 -4.23 0.92 -6.69
C GLN A 24 -4.01 1.77 -7.93
N ARG A 25 -4.77 2.83 -8.08
CA ARG A 25 -4.58 3.77 -9.19
C ARG A 25 -3.24 4.49 -9.10
N LEU A 26 -2.72 4.63 -7.89
CA LEU A 26 -1.43 5.27 -7.67
C LEU A 26 -0.27 4.30 -7.79
N GLY A 27 -0.55 3.05 -8.12
CA GLY A 27 0.49 2.06 -8.33
C GLY A 27 0.73 1.14 -7.15
N PHE A 28 -0.06 1.26 -6.09
CA PHE A 28 0.08 0.38 -4.94
C PHE A 28 -0.58 -0.96 -5.20
N VAL A 29 0.03 -2.01 -4.69
CA VAL A 29 -0.48 -3.38 -4.81
C VAL A 29 -0.63 -3.94 -3.42
N THR A 30 -1.76 -4.58 -3.15
CA THR A 30 -2.00 -5.22 -1.85
C THR A 30 -1.06 -6.41 -1.71
N GLN A 31 -0.25 -6.38 -0.65
CA GLN A 31 0.69 -7.44 -0.36
C GLN A 31 0.16 -8.38 0.70
N VAL A 32 -0.51 -7.83 1.70
CA VAL A 32 -1.04 -8.61 2.82
C VAL A 32 -2.37 -8.01 3.24
N GLU A 33 -3.18 -8.85 3.86
CA GLU A 33 -4.44 -8.44 4.47
C GLU A 33 -4.56 -9.14 5.80
N TRP A 34 -5.14 -8.48 6.77
CA TRP A 34 -5.37 -9.11 8.06
C TRP A 34 -6.52 -8.44 8.79
N ASP A 35 -7.09 -9.18 9.74
CA ASP A 35 -8.16 -8.67 10.59
C ASP A 35 -7.59 -8.38 11.97
N ILE A 36 -8.00 -7.27 12.55
CA ILE A 36 -7.70 -7.02 13.95
C ILE A 36 -8.65 -7.85 14.79
N PRO A 37 -8.15 -8.62 15.77
CA PRO A 37 -9.01 -9.45 16.59
C PRO A 37 -10.04 -8.66 17.38
N LYS A 38 -11.07 -9.34 17.85
CA LYS A 38 -12.08 -8.78 18.73
C LYS A 38 -12.91 -7.69 18.08
N GLY A 39 -13.25 -7.92 16.82
CA GLY A 39 -14.14 -6.99 16.13
C GLY A 39 -13.47 -5.76 15.59
N GLY A 40 -12.14 -5.76 15.53
CA GLY A 40 -11.42 -4.66 14.93
C GLY A 40 -11.55 -4.63 13.41
N PRO A 41 -11.04 -3.61 12.76
CA PRO A 41 -11.18 -3.47 11.33
C PRO A 41 -10.28 -4.45 10.58
N HIS A 42 -10.59 -4.62 9.30
CA HIS A 42 -9.72 -5.34 8.38
C HIS A 42 -8.72 -4.33 7.80
N PHE A 43 -7.47 -4.76 7.67
CA PHE A 43 -6.42 -3.92 7.12
C PHE A 43 -5.87 -4.48 5.83
N TRP A 44 -5.46 -3.59 4.96
CA TRP A 44 -4.73 -3.91 3.73
C TRP A 44 -3.36 -3.27 3.80
N GLY A 45 -2.29 -4.09 3.71
CA GLY A 45 -0.93 -3.57 3.60
C GLY A 45 -0.55 -3.51 2.13
N MET A 46 -0.22 -2.34 1.64
CA MET A 46 0.02 -2.12 0.23
C MET A 46 1.40 -1.53 0.00
N MET A 47 1.98 -1.87 -1.12
CA MET A 47 3.30 -1.41 -1.46
C MET A 47 3.35 -0.94 -2.91
N ARG A 48 4.10 0.10 -3.13
CA ARG A 48 4.35 0.62 -4.46
C ARG A 48 5.82 0.42 -4.81
N ASP A 49 6.05 -0.26 -5.91
CA ASP A 49 7.39 -0.51 -6.40
C ASP A 49 7.91 0.77 -7.07
N PRO A 50 9.06 1.28 -6.65
CA PRO A 50 9.59 2.50 -7.25
C PRO A 50 9.92 2.38 -8.72
N LEU A 51 10.10 1.18 -9.21
CA LEU A 51 10.38 0.96 -10.63
C LEU A 51 9.14 0.78 -11.46
N SER A 52 7.98 0.85 -10.84
CA SER A 52 6.71 0.60 -11.48
C SER A 52 6.15 1.93 -12.01
N THR A 53 6.73 2.45 -13.01
CA THR A 53 6.26 3.73 -13.55
C THR A 53 5.63 3.56 -14.92
#